data_3433f4ed57b5bcfabdeecc2d3c3720f7
#
_entry.id   3433f4ed57b5bcfabdeecc2d3c3720f7
#
_cell.length_a   1.000
_cell.length_b   1.000
_cell.length_c   1.000
_cell.angle_alpha   90.00
_cell.angle_beta   90.00
_cell.angle_gamma   90.00
#
_symmetry.space_group_name_H-M   'P 1'
#
loop_
_entity.id
_entity.type
_entity.pdbx_description
1 polymer ?
#
loop_
_entity_poly.entity_id
_entity_poly.type
_entity_poly.pdbx_seq_one_letter_code
_entity_poly.pdbx_strand_id
1 'polypeptide(L)'
;MTKSLVAILHYNSTQYTDTLYEMLKPYERDDYDLVVIDNGSDLQKTSKYTTFRLEENVYYGGGLDVTMDYFIENTQYDSMMLLNSDLIIHGQNFVKSLRNELFSEEDLVSVSGCVIQPEKGQCHWKAIHNWGYKTLRYVPWVDYQCSLLKRKFVEKVGGFGSHFGWVQDVMTGIICEDEGWKVGVCDWLPVVHFGNGSVKDNSNDPIISQYNQLAEQEMFQYFREKGLWDRFLDQRQKAENYHP
;
A
#
# COMPACT_ATOMS: atom_id res chain seq x y z
N MET A 1 -3.90 21.85 -11.65
CA MET A 1 -3.59 21.18 -10.35
C MET A 1 -3.10 19.80 -10.66
N THR A 2 -2.04 19.37 -10.01
CA THR A 2 -1.56 17.98 -10.11
C THR A 2 -2.49 17.06 -9.32
N LYS A 3 -2.60 15.80 -9.75
CA LYS A 3 -3.50 14.78 -9.17
C LYS A 3 -2.72 13.66 -8.53
N SER A 4 -3.40 12.81 -7.75
CA SER A 4 -2.89 11.50 -7.37
C SER A 4 -3.26 10.45 -8.43
N LEU A 5 -2.37 9.48 -8.64
CA LEU A 5 -2.74 8.19 -9.23
C LEU A 5 -3.23 7.28 -8.10
N VAL A 6 -4.44 6.76 -8.19
CA VAL A 6 -4.97 5.74 -7.26
C VAL A 6 -5.19 4.45 -8.05
N ALA A 7 -4.42 3.43 -7.73
CA ALA A 7 -4.46 2.14 -8.39
C ALA A 7 -5.01 1.07 -7.45
N ILE A 8 -5.94 0.25 -7.92
CA ILE A 8 -6.40 -0.96 -7.24
C ILE A 8 -5.71 -2.15 -7.90
N LEU A 9 -4.92 -2.91 -7.15
CA LEU A 9 -4.31 -4.13 -7.66
C LEU A 9 -5.30 -5.29 -7.54
N HIS A 10 -5.68 -5.84 -8.68
CA HIS A 10 -6.67 -6.91 -8.81
C HIS A 10 -6.00 -8.23 -9.18
N TYR A 11 -6.32 -9.30 -8.45
CA TYR A 11 -6.01 -10.68 -8.83
C TYR A 11 -7.12 -11.62 -8.39
N ASN A 12 -7.90 -12.14 -9.35
CA ASN A 12 -8.97 -13.14 -9.13
C ASN A 12 -9.99 -12.78 -8.03
N SER A 13 -10.15 -11.50 -7.70
CA SER A 13 -10.98 -11.00 -6.59
C SER A 13 -12.01 -9.97 -7.05
N THR A 14 -12.74 -10.30 -8.13
CA THR A 14 -13.66 -9.39 -8.84
C THR A 14 -14.62 -8.64 -7.92
N GLN A 15 -15.28 -9.35 -7.00
CA GLN A 15 -16.27 -8.74 -6.11
C GLN A 15 -15.65 -7.66 -5.21
N TYR A 16 -14.48 -7.93 -4.62
CA TYR A 16 -13.79 -6.97 -3.78
C TYR A 16 -13.34 -5.75 -4.59
N THR A 17 -12.69 -5.98 -5.74
CA THR A 17 -12.21 -4.91 -6.62
C THR A 17 -13.34 -4.02 -7.11
N ASP A 18 -14.43 -4.61 -7.61
CA ASP A 18 -15.58 -3.86 -8.11
C ASP A 18 -16.24 -3.04 -7.00
N THR A 19 -16.36 -3.60 -5.80
CA THR A 19 -16.90 -2.89 -4.63
C THR A 19 -16.02 -1.71 -4.26
N LEU A 20 -14.71 -1.91 -4.13
CA LEU A 20 -13.78 -0.83 -3.79
C LEU A 20 -13.76 0.27 -4.86
N TYR A 21 -13.78 -0.12 -6.14
CA TYR A 21 -13.86 0.85 -7.23
C TYR A 21 -15.15 1.69 -7.14
N GLU A 22 -16.30 1.04 -6.94
CA GLU A 22 -17.59 1.73 -6.82
C GLU A 22 -17.67 2.64 -5.59
N MET A 23 -16.96 2.31 -4.52
CA MET A 23 -16.83 3.17 -3.33
C MET A 23 -15.99 4.44 -3.61
N LEU A 24 -14.94 4.34 -4.41
CA LEU A 24 -14.02 5.45 -4.68
C LEU A 24 -14.46 6.32 -5.86
N LYS A 25 -15.01 5.72 -6.91
CA LYS A 25 -15.36 6.41 -8.17
C LYS A 25 -16.23 7.66 -8.02
N PRO A 26 -17.23 7.72 -7.12
CA PRO A 26 -18.04 8.93 -6.94
C PRO A 26 -17.26 10.14 -6.44
N TYR A 27 -16.09 9.93 -5.85
CA TYR A 27 -15.22 10.98 -5.30
C TYR A 27 -14.01 11.28 -6.19
N GLU A 28 -13.84 10.54 -7.29
CA GLU A 28 -12.86 10.87 -8.32
C GLU A 28 -13.28 12.19 -9.00
N ARG A 29 -12.46 13.20 -8.84
CA ARG A 29 -12.68 14.55 -9.40
C ARG A 29 -11.33 15.07 -9.88
N ASP A 30 -11.01 16.31 -9.48
CA ASP A 30 -9.73 16.94 -9.78
C ASP A 30 -8.59 16.46 -8.88
N ASP A 31 -8.89 15.70 -7.83
CA ASP A 31 -7.92 15.26 -6.82
C ASP A 31 -7.14 13.99 -7.22
N TYR A 32 -7.76 13.06 -7.96
CA TYR A 32 -7.12 11.82 -8.39
C TYR A 32 -7.77 11.19 -9.62
N ASP A 33 -7.03 10.32 -10.27
CA ASP A 33 -7.53 9.39 -11.29
C ASP A 33 -7.48 7.96 -10.74
N LEU A 34 -8.56 7.20 -10.91
CA LEU A 34 -8.73 5.84 -10.40
C LEU A 34 -8.54 4.82 -11.51
N VAL A 35 -7.59 3.90 -11.31
CA VAL A 35 -7.28 2.81 -12.25
C VAL A 35 -7.36 1.45 -11.57
N VAL A 36 -7.68 0.42 -12.33
CA VAL A 36 -7.62 -0.98 -11.89
C VAL A 36 -6.58 -1.70 -12.72
N ILE A 37 -5.57 -2.24 -12.03
CA ILE A 37 -4.50 -3.04 -12.63
C ILE A 37 -4.85 -4.51 -12.40
N ASP A 38 -5.16 -5.23 -13.47
CA ASP A 38 -5.37 -6.67 -13.41
C ASP A 38 -4.02 -7.39 -13.47
N ASN A 39 -3.67 -8.02 -12.37
CA ASN A 39 -2.40 -8.71 -12.16
C ASN A 39 -2.46 -10.16 -12.69
N GLY A 40 -2.88 -10.34 -13.96
CA GLY A 40 -2.90 -11.64 -14.60
C GLY A 40 -4.00 -12.59 -14.11
N SER A 41 -5.20 -12.08 -13.79
CA SER A 41 -6.33 -12.89 -13.35
C SER A 41 -6.81 -13.89 -14.41
N ASP A 42 -7.52 -14.94 -13.99
CA ASP A 42 -8.31 -15.77 -14.90
C ASP A 42 -9.33 -14.91 -15.66
N LEU A 43 -9.54 -15.17 -16.95
CA LEU A 43 -10.41 -14.32 -17.79
C LEU A 43 -11.85 -14.17 -17.27
N GLN A 44 -12.36 -15.20 -16.56
CA GLN A 44 -13.69 -15.17 -15.96
C GLN A 44 -13.76 -14.42 -14.63
N LYS A 45 -12.60 -14.03 -14.09
CA LYS A 45 -12.48 -13.36 -12.79
C LYS A 45 -11.90 -11.93 -12.93
N THR A 46 -11.83 -11.39 -14.13
CA THR A 46 -11.41 -10.00 -14.37
C THR A 46 -12.45 -9.01 -13.83
N SER A 47 -12.00 -7.87 -13.32
CA SER A 47 -12.90 -6.78 -12.97
C SER A 47 -13.45 -6.10 -14.23
N LYS A 48 -14.73 -5.72 -14.22
CA LYS A 48 -15.35 -4.91 -15.30
C LYS A 48 -14.73 -3.50 -15.42
N TYR A 49 -13.98 -3.09 -14.41
CA TYR A 49 -13.29 -1.79 -14.33
C TYR A 49 -11.81 -1.86 -14.68
N THR A 50 -11.31 -3.03 -15.11
CA THR A 50 -9.89 -3.18 -15.49
C THR A 50 -9.47 -2.11 -16.49
N THR A 51 -8.46 -1.33 -16.12
CA THR A 51 -7.87 -0.28 -16.96
C THR A 51 -6.79 -0.87 -17.87
N PHE A 52 -5.90 -1.68 -17.28
CA PHE A 52 -4.94 -2.48 -18.04
C PHE A 52 -4.65 -3.80 -17.29
N ARG A 53 -4.11 -4.77 -18.03
CA ARG A 53 -3.89 -6.12 -17.55
C ARG A 53 -2.46 -6.55 -17.80
N LEU A 54 -1.85 -7.20 -16.80
CA LEU A 54 -0.58 -7.89 -16.94
C LEU A 54 -0.78 -9.28 -17.54
N GLU A 55 0.24 -9.79 -18.20
CA GLU A 55 0.18 -11.12 -18.83
C GLU A 55 0.12 -12.24 -17.78
N GLU A 56 0.79 -12.06 -16.64
CA GLU A 56 0.87 -13.02 -15.55
C GLU A 56 0.79 -12.34 -14.18
N ASN A 57 0.56 -13.13 -13.13
CA ASN A 57 0.58 -12.64 -11.76
C ASN A 57 2.03 -12.39 -11.29
N VAL A 58 2.38 -11.12 -11.14
CA VAL A 58 3.67 -10.68 -10.59
C VAL A 58 3.63 -10.47 -9.09
N TYR A 59 2.59 -10.92 -8.41
CA TYR A 59 2.28 -10.77 -6.99
C TYR A 59 2.19 -9.30 -6.55
N TYR A 60 2.13 -9.06 -5.24
CA TYR A 60 1.91 -7.70 -4.74
C TYR A 60 3.12 -6.79 -4.98
N GLY A 61 4.32 -7.27 -4.69
CA GLY A 61 5.55 -6.48 -4.84
C GLY A 61 5.82 -6.09 -6.29
N GLY A 62 5.71 -7.05 -7.21
CA GLY A 62 5.82 -6.77 -8.64
C GLY A 62 4.71 -5.84 -9.15
N GLY A 63 3.47 -6.00 -8.64
CA GLY A 63 2.37 -5.08 -8.97
C GLY A 63 2.61 -3.65 -8.47
N LEU A 64 3.25 -3.49 -7.31
CA LEU A 64 3.68 -2.19 -6.81
C LEU A 64 4.74 -1.57 -7.72
N ASP A 65 5.78 -2.33 -8.09
CA ASP A 65 6.85 -1.84 -8.97
C ASP A 65 6.30 -1.42 -10.34
N VAL A 66 5.42 -2.21 -10.96
CA VAL A 66 4.71 -1.84 -12.20
C VAL A 66 3.90 -0.55 -12.03
N THR A 67 3.24 -0.38 -10.88
CA THR A 67 2.48 0.83 -10.59
C THR A 67 3.39 2.06 -10.43
N MET A 68 4.56 1.88 -9.80
CA MET A 68 5.57 2.93 -9.66
C MET A 68 6.14 3.34 -11.03
N ASP A 69 6.45 2.39 -11.91
CA ASP A 69 6.91 2.66 -13.27
C ASP A 69 5.86 3.45 -14.06
N TYR A 70 4.60 2.98 -14.05
CA TYR A 70 3.50 3.69 -14.69
C TYR A 70 3.34 5.12 -14.14
N PHE A 71 3.46 5.31 -12.84
CA PHE A 71 3.39 6.62 -12.20
C PHE A 71 4.56 7.53 -12.61
N ILE A 72 5.79 7.02 -12.63
CA ILE A 72 6.99 7.79 -13.00
C ILE A 72 6.88 8.30 -14.44
N GLU A 73 6.40 7.46 -15.37
CA GLU A 73 6.18 7.82 -16.77
C GLU A 73 5.07 8.87 -16.95
N ASN A 74 4.12 8.95 -16.03
CA ASN A 74 2.97 9.87 -16.11
C ASN A 74 3.16 11.09 -15.20
N THR A 75 3.76 12.14 -15.74
CA THR A 75 4.19 13.35 -14.99
C THR A 75 3.06 14.23 -14.48
N GLN A 76 1.80 13.98 -14.90
CA GLN A 76 0.62 14.73 -14.41
C GLN A 76 0.29 14.41 -12.94
N TYR A 77 0.83 13.33 -12.37
CA TYR A 77 0.59 12.94 -10.98
C TYR A 77 1.71 13.43 -10.05
N ASP A 78 1.37 13.93 -8.87
CA ASP A 78 2.32 14.34 -7.81
C ASP A 78 2.42 13.33 -6.66
N SER A 79 1.51 12.38 -6.63
CA SER A 79 1.45 11.33 -5.62
C SER A 79 0.76 10.08 -6.17
N MET A 80 1.07 8.92 -5.59
CA MET A 80 0.43 7.66 -5.96
C MET A 80 -0.02 6.86 -4.74
N MET A 81 -1.02 6.02 -4.93
CA MET A 81 -1.52 5.05 -3.96
C MET A 81 -1.77 3.72 -4.67
N LEU A 82 -1.24 2.63 -4.12
CA LEU A 82 -1.67 1.29 -4.50
C LEU A 82 -2.55 0.73 -3.39
N LEU A 83 -3.74 0.27 -3.76
CA LEU A 83 -4.73 -0.28 -2.85
C LEU A 83 -4.82 -1.80 -3.02
N ASN A 84 -4.84 -2.51 -1.90
CA ASN A 84 -5.32 -3.88 -1.90
C ASN A 84 -6.80 -3.91 -2.29
N SER A 85 -7.20 -4.92 -3.07
CA SER A 85 -8.60 -5.01 -3.53
C SER A 85 -9.60 -5.29 -2.40
N ASP A 86 -9.17 -5.93 -1.32
CA ASP A 86 -10.01 -6.36 -0.19
C ASP A 86 -10.11 -5.33 0.94
N LEU A 87 -10.14 -4.06 0.57
CA LEU A 87 -10.33 -2.94 1.49
C LEU A 87 -11.78 -2.46 1.50
N ILE A 88 -12.25 -2.00 2.67
CA ILE A 88 -13.41 -1.11 2.78
C ILE A 88 -12.92 0.23 3.33
N ILE A 89 -13.17 1.27 2.55
CA ILE A 89 -12.83 2.64 2.90
C ILE A 89 -14.11 3.34 3.32
N HIS A 90 -14.21 3.68 4.60
CA HIS A 90 -15.32 4.41 5.13
C HIS A 90 -15.07 5.92 5.08
N GLY A 91 -16.00 6.64 4.47
CA GLY A 91 -16.00 8.11 4.47
C GLY A 91 -15.75 8.73 3.10
N GLN A 92 -16.40 9.88 2.94
CA GLN A 92 -16.27 10.71 1.75
C GLN A 92 -14.89 11.38 1.74
N ASN A 93 -14.28 11.48 0.56
CA ASN A 93 -13.02 12.20 0.36
C ASN A 93 -11.78 11.59 1.05
N PHE A 94 -11.72 10.26 1.24
CA PHE A 94 -10.57 9.59 1.85
C PHE A 94 -9.23 10.00 1.20
N VAL A 95 -9.13 9.87 -0.13
CA VAL A 95 -7.92 10.24 -0.90
C VAL A 95 -7.59 11.72 -0.73
N LYS A 96 -8.59 12.60 -0.82
CA LYS A 96 -8.41 14.04 -0.61
C LYS A 96 -7.91 14.38 0.78
N SER A 97 -8.42 13.70 1.80
CA SER A 97 -7.96 13.90 3.18
C SER A 97 -6.50 13.47 3.35
N LEU A 98 -6.11 12.32 2.81
CA LEU A 98 -4.71 11.89 2.81
C LEU A 98 -3.80 12.84 2.01
N ARG A 99 -4.28 13.36 0.85
CA ARG A 99 -3.52 14.37 0.09
C ARG A 99 -3.27 15.64 0.91
N ASN A 100 -4.29 16.14 1.60
CA ASN A 100 -4.15 17.34 2.42
C ASN A 100 -3.06 17.15 3.49
N GLU A 101 -3.03 15.99 4.15
CA GLU A 101 -1.99 15.68 5.12
C GLU A 101 -0.62 15.51 4.44
N LEU A 102 -0.55 14.72 3.36
CA LEU A 102 0.72 14.47 2.67
C LEU A 102 1.40 15.74 2.20
N PHE A 103 0.64 16.75 1.75
CA PHE A 103 1.18 18.01 1.25
C PHE A 103 1.21 19.12 2.30
N SER A 104 0.84 18.84 3.56
CA SER A 104 0.96 19.83 4.65
C SER A 104 2.41 20.11 5.05
N GLU A 105 3.31 19.15 4.84
CA GLU A 105 4.74 19.27 5.14
C GLU A 105 5.58 18.80 3.96
N GLU A 106 6.72 19.45 3.74
CA GLU A 106 7.59 19.13 2.61
C GLU A 106 8.27 17.76 2.78
N ASP A 107 8.73 17.46 4.00
CA ASP A 107 9.46 16.25 4.35
C ASP A 107 8.57 15.02 4.64
N LEU A 108 7.24 15.18 4.70
CA LEU A 108 6.29 14.08 4.78
C LEU A 108 6.13 13.45 3.39
N VAL A 109 6.53 12.19 3.23
CA VAL A 109 6.56 11.53 1.92
C VAL A 109 5.59 10.38 1.77
N SER A 110 5.09 9.86 2.89
CA SER A 110 4.10 8.78 2.92
C SER A 110 3.08 9.03 4.02
N VAL A 111 1.79 8.85 3.70
CA VAL A 111 0.71 8.87 4.69
C VAL A 111 -0.26 7.72 4.42
N SER A 112 -0.80 7.16 5.50
CA SER A 112 -1.80 6.09 5.42
C SER A 112 -2.98 6.37 6.35
N GLY A 113 -4.15 5.82 6.01
CA GLY A 113 -5.19 5.58 7.02
C GLY A 113 -4.75 4.52 8.03
N CYS A 114 -5.39 4.46 9.18
CA CYS A 114 -5.15 3.35 10.10
C CYS A 114 -5.90 2.10 9.63
N VAL A 115 -5.21 0.97 9.60
CA VAL A 115 -5.77 -0.30 9.12
C VAL A 115 -6.38 -1.09 10.26
N ILE A 116 -7.63 -1.49 10.10
CA ILE A 116 -8.38 -2.35 11.03
C ILE A 116 -8.62 -3.70 10.37
N GLN A 117 -8.28 -4.78 11.05
CA GLN A 117 -8.56 -6.15 10.62
C GLN A 117 -9.77 -6.70 11.37
N PRO A 118 -10.91 -7.01 10.70
CA PRO A 118 -12.16 -7.39 11.39
C PRO A 118 -12.01 -8.59 12.32
N GLU A 119 -11.22 -9.59 11.91
CA GLU A 119 -11.04 -10.82 12.68
C GLU A 119 -10.01 -10.69 13.82
N LYS A 120 -9.08 -9.74 13.72
CA LYS A 120 -7.95 -9.57 14.66
C LYS A 120 -8.01 -8.26 15.45
N GLY A 121 -8.93 -7.36 15.07
CA GLY A 121 -9.00 -6.01 15.62
C GLY A 121 -7.88 -5.12 15.08
N GLN A 122 -6.88 -4.83 15.91
CA GLN A 122 -5.72 -4.06 15.49
C GLN A 122 -4.73 -4.94 14.69
N CYS A 123 -3.94 -4.33 13.80
CA CYS A 123 -2.86 -5.03 13.13
C CYS A 123 -1.74 -5.42 14.12
N HIS A 124 -0.74 -6.18 13.66
CA HIS A 124 0.35 -6.64 14.53
C HIS A 124 1.22 -5.47 15.05
N TRP A 125 1.47 -4.45 14.21
CA TRP A 125 2.41 -3.37 14.51
C TRP A 125 1.73 -2.21 15.23
N LYS A 126 2.19 -1.87 16.46
CA LYS A 126 1.62 -0.79 17.28
C LYS A 126 1.68 0.58 16.60
N ALA A 127 2.72 0.81 15.79
CA ALA A 127 2.88 2.08 15.07
C ALA A 127 1.65 2.44 14.20
N ILE A 128 1.00 1.44 13.60
CA ILE A 128 -0.13 1.63 12.71
C ILE A 128 -1.49 1.27 13.35
N HIS A 129 -1.54 1.03 14.67
CA HIS A 129 -2.80 0.92 15.41
C HIS A 129 -3.60 2.21 15.33
N ASN A 130 -4.91 2.10 15.47
CA ASN A 130 -5.77 3.24 15.74
C ASN A 130 -5.67 3.63 17.23
N TRP A 131 -5.00 4.72 17.50
CA TRP A 131 -4.86 5.28 18.85
C TRP A 131 -5.89 6.37 19.14
N GLY A 132 -6.77 6.70 18.17
CA GLY A 132 -7.84 7.68 18.31
C GLY A 132 -7.40 9.14 18.21
N TYR A 133 -6.21 9.41 17.71
CA TYR A 133 -5.72 10.77 17.53
C TYR A 133 -6.51 11.51 16.43
N LYS A 134 -6.69 12.81 16.62
CA LYS A 134 -7.34 13.73 15.66
C LYS A 134 -6.34 14.43 14.73
N THR A 135 -5.06 14.22 14.96
CA THR A 135 -3.95 14.80 14.21
C THR A 135 -3.06 13.71 13.64
N LEU A 136 -2.32 14.04 12.59
CA LEU A 136 -1.34 13.16 12.00
C LEU A 136 -0.34 12.67 13.06
N ARG A 137 -0.03 11.39 13.06
CA ARG A 137 1.04 10.80 13.87
C ARG A 137 2.19 10.38 12.97
N TYR A 138 3.42 10.70 13.38
CA TYR A 138 4.61 10.18 12.70
C TYR A 138 4.95 8.80 13.23
N VAL A 139 5.29 7.92 12.31
CA VAL A 139 5.57 6.50 12.58
C VAL A 139 6.84 6.06 11.84
N PRO A 140 7.51 4.97 12.27
CA PRO A 140 8.69 4.49 11.58
C PRO A 140 8.42 4.13 10.11
N TRP A 141 7.29 3.51 9.84
CA TRP A 141 6.80 3.09 8.52
C TRP A 141 5.32 2.74 8.59
N VAL A 142 4.68 2.54 7.45
CA VAL A 142 3.27 2.14 7.31
C VAL A 142 3.16 0.90 6.44
N ASP A 143 2.08 0.15 6.65
CA ASP A 143 1.70 -0.96 5.79
C ASP A 143 1.17 -0.42 4.43
N TYR A 144 1.65 -0.98 3.34
CA TYR A 144 1.35 -0.50 1.98
C TYR A 144 -0.04 -0.89 1.46
N GLN A 145 -0.99 -1.19 2.34
CA GLN A 145 -2.35 -1.54 1.94
C GLN A 145 -3.15 -0.36 1.39
N CYS A 146 -2.87 0.86 1.88
CA CYS A 146 -3.57 2.09 1.46
C CYS A 146 -2.71 3.36 1.61
N SER A 147 -1.41 3.25 1.42
CA SER A 147 -0.49 4.38 1.62
C SER A 147 -0.44 5.28 0.39
N LEU A 148 -0.54 6.58 0.61
CA LEU A 148 -0.33 7.62 -0.39
C LEU A 148 1.11 8.13 -0.32
N LEU A 149 1.83 8.07 -1.45
CA LEU A 149 3.26 8.36 -1.58
C LEU A 149 3.49 9.61 -2.41
N LYS A 150 4.38 10.50 -1.97
CA LYS A 150 4.84 11.64 -2.80
C LYS A 150 5.71 11.19 -3.96
N ARG A 151 5.64 11.93 -5.08
CA ARG A 151 6.47 11.70 -6.27
C ARG A 151 7.95 11.61 -5.94
N LYS A 152 8.50 12.54 -5.16
CA LYS A 152 9.94 12.55 -4.82
C LYS A 152 10.39 11.25 -4.13
N PHE A 153 9.51 10.62 -3.33
CA PHE A 153 9.79 9.34 -2.70
C PHE A 153 9.78 8.22 -3.75
N VAL A 154 8.74 8.17 -4.59
CA VAL A 154 8.62 7.14 -5.64
C VAL A 154 9.78 7.20 -6.62
N GLU A 155 10.17 8.40 -7.08
CA GLU A 155 11.32 8.61 -7.96
C GLU A 155 12.66 8.22 -7.31
N LYS A 156 12.82 8.44 -5.99
CA LYS A 156 14.00 8.01 -5.24
C LYS A 156 14.11 6.50 -5.14
N VAL A 157 12.97 5.83 -4.92
CA VAL A 157 12.91 4.36 -4.77
C VAL A 157 13.03 3.66 -6.12
N GLY A 158 12.28 4.10 -7.12
CA GLY A 158 12.23 3.53 -8.48
C GLY A 158 11.64 2.12 -8.57
N GLY A 159 11.44 1.46 -7.44
CA GLY A 159 10.96 0.08 -7.27
C GLY A 159 11.70 -0.62 -6.14
N PHE A 160 11.04 -1.55 -5.46
CA PHE A 160 11.64 -2.28 -4.35
C PHE A 160 12.35 -3.56 -4.80
N GLY A 161 12.00 -4.09 -5.98
CA GLY A 161 12.52 -5.34 -6.49
C GLY A 161 12.13 -6.54 -5.62
N SER A 162 11.00 -6.43 -4.91
CA SER A 162 10.41 -7.50 -4.10
C SER A 162 9.27 -8.14 -4.88
N HIS A 163 9.23 -9.45 -4.88
CA HIS A 163 8.21 -10.20 -5.61
C HIS A 163 6.90 -10.30 -4.82
N PHE A 164 6.97 -10.73 -3.54
CA PHE A 164 5.79 -10.93 -2.72
C PHE A 164 5.33 -9.68 -1.97
N GLY A 165 6.20 -8.68 -1.76
CA GLY A 165 5.78 -7.37 -1.28
C GLY A 165 5.65 -7.22 0.25
N TRP A 166 6.61 -7.76 1.01
CA TRP A 166 6.75 -7.47 2.45
C TRP A 166 8.00 -6.64 2.77
N VAL A 167 8.78 -6.33 1.75
CA VAL A 167 10.02 -5.55 1.88
C VAL A 167 9.73 -4.06 2.01
N GLN A 168 8.75 -3.54 1.24
CA GLN A 168 8.51 -2.11 1.05
C GLN A 168 8.19 -1.37 2.35
N ASP A 169 7.48 -2.01 3.29
CA ASP A 169 7.06 -1.37 4.53
C ASP A 169 8.26 -0.91 5.34
N VAL A 170 9.14 -1.85 5.71
CA VAL A 170 10.33 -1.58 6.50
C VAL A 170 11.38 -0.81 5.69
N MET A 171 11.51 -1.11 4.38
CA MET A 171 12.45 -0.40 3.51
C MET A 171 12.09 1.09 3.38
N THR A 172 10.81 1.43 3.38
CA THR A 172 10.35 2.82 3.44
C THR A 172 10.87 3.53 4.69
N GLY A 173 10.77 2.88 5.85
CA GLY A 173 11.31 3.42 7.10
C GLY A 173 12.82 3.69 7.03
N ILE A 174 13.56 2.73 6.47
CA ILE A 174 15.02 2.86 6.29
C ILE A 174 15.37 4.03 5.36
N ILE A 175 14.69 4.15 4.22
CA ILE A 175 14.92 5.24 3.27
C ILE A 175 14.55 6.60 3.88
N CYS A 176 13.42 6.66 4.58
CA CYS A 176 12.98 7.90 5.22
C CYS A 176 13.96 8.37 6.31
N GLU A 177 14.53 7.44 7.07
CA GLU A 177 15.56 7.76 8.06
C GLU A 177 16.84 8.32 7.40
N ASP A 178 17.29 7.74 6.27
CA ASP A 178 18.47 8.19 5.53
C ASP A 178 18.28 9.59 4.90
N GLU A 179 17.08 9.88 4.41
CA GLU A 179 16.76 11.14 3.72
C GLU A 179 16.22 12.23 4.67
N GLY A 180 16.02 11.94 5.96
CA GLY A 180 15.36 12.84 6.90
C GLY A 180 13.89 13.08 6.58
N TRP A 181 13.22 12.12 5.95
CA TRP A 181 11.82 12.18 5.60
C TRP A 181 10.92 11.57 6.67
N LYS A 182 9.63 11.92 6.61
CA LYS A 182 8.60 11.48 7.55
C LYS A 182 7.59 10.56 6.90
N VAL A 183 7.06 9.67 7.72
CA VAL A 183 5.93 8.79 7.41
C VAL A 183 4.83 9.03 8.43
N GLY A 184 3.57 9.08 8.01
CA GLY A 184 2.45 9.42 8.88
C GLY A 184 1.26 8.47 8.81
N VAL A 185 0.49 8.41 9.90
CA VAL A 185 -0.79 7.69 10.02
C VAL A 185 -1.89 8.63 10.46
N CYS A 186 -3.03 8.55 9.80
CA CYS A 186 -4.26 9.28 10.09
C CYS A 186 -5.26 8.37 10.81
N ASP A 187 -5.31 8.42 12.15
CA ASP A 187 -6.23 7.57 12.93
C ASP A 187 -7.71 7.84 12.64
N TRP A 188 -8.06 9.06 12.20
CA TRP A 188 -9.43 9.46 11.86
C TRP A 188 -9.87 9.00 10.45
N LEU A 189 -8.99 8.34 9.71
CA LEU A 189 -9.27 7.73 8.41
C LEU A 189 -9.14 6.20 8.49
N PRO A 190 -10.05 5.50 9.20
CA PRO A 190 -9.97 4.05 9.34
C PRO A 190 -10.27 3.35 8.02
N VAL A 191 -9.47 2.32 7.73
CA VAL A 191 -9.64 1.43 6.59
C VAL A 191 -9.79 0.01 7.12
N VAL A 192 -10.83 -0.67 6.70
CA VAL A 192 -11.02 -2.09 7.04
C VAL A 192 -10.35 -2.95 5.96
N HIS A 193 -9.45 -3.81 6.38
CA HIS A 193 -8.78 -4.79 5.51
C HIS A 193 -9.21 -6.20 5.90
N PHE A 194 -9.86 -6.91 5.01
CA PHE A 194 -10.32 -8.27 5.29
C PHE A 194 -9.18 -9.27 5.45
N GLY A 195 -8.02 -8.95 4.92
CA GLY A 195 -6.80 -9.75 5.04
C GLY A 195 -6.87 -11.06 4.29
N ASN A 196 -5.97 -11.22 3.36
CA ASN A 196 -5.85 -12.42 2.54
C ASN A 196 -7.11 -12.76 1.71
N GLY A 197 -7.94 -11.78 1.31
CA GLY A 197 -9.09 -12.01 0.46
C GLY A 197 -8.71 -12.77 -0.80
N SER A 198 -7.75 -12.26 -1.57
CA SER A 198 -7.22 -12.92 -2.76
C SER A 198 -6.55 -14.27 -2.46
N VAL A 199 -5.88 -14.41 -1.31
CA VAL A 199 -5.24 -15.68 -0.89
C VAL A 199 -6.30 -16.73 -0.57
N LYS A 200 -7.36 -16.37 0.15
CA LYS A 200 -8.47 -17.30 0.47
C LYS A 200 -9.20 -17.75 -0.80
N ASP A 201 -9.49 -16.82 -1.70
CA ASP A 201 -10.22 -17.09 -2.95
C ASP A 201 -9.40 -17.94 -3.94
N ASN A 202 -8.08 -17.93 -3.84
CA ASN A 202 -7.15 -18.65 -4.71
C ASN A 202 -6.33 -19.73 -3.96
N SER A 203 -6.84 -20.24 -2.84
CA SER A 203 -6.14 -21.22 -1.97
C SER A 203 -5.78 -22.55 -2.65
N ASN A 204 -6.36 -22.84 -3.81
CA ASN A 204 -6.01 -24.02 -4.63
C ASN A 204 -4.70 -23.81 -5.43
N ASP A 205 -4.21 -22.58 -5.57
CA ASP A 205 -2.91 -22.30 -6.16
C ASP A 205 -1.81 -22.63 -5.15
N PRO A 206 -0.84 -23.49 -5.48
CA PRO A 206 0.22 -23.92 -4.55
C PRO A 206 1.09 -22.77 -4.05
N ILE A 207 1.33 -21.75 -4.89
CA ILE A 207 2.15 -20.59 -4.52
C ILE A 207 1.33 -19.67 -3.63
N ILE A 208 0.09 -19.39 -3.99
CA ILE A 208 -0.81 -18.55 -3.19
C ILE A 208 -1.07 -19.17 -1.82
N SER A 209 -1.20 -20.48 -1.72
CA SER A 209 -1.37 -21.17 -0.42
C SER A 209 -0.17 -21.02 0.52
N GLN A 210 1.03 -20.79 -0.03
CA GLN A 210 2.29 -20.57 0.70
C GLN A 210 2.72 -19.12 0.73
N TYR A 211 1.91 -18.19 0.23
CA TYR A 211 2.26 -16.79 0.02
C TYR A 211 2.95 -16.13 1.23
N ASN A 212 2.35 -16.23 2.41
CA ASN A 212 2.90 -15.60 3.61
C ASN A 212 4.29 -16.14 3.98
N GLN A 213 4.50 -17.45 3.83
CA GLN A 213 5.79 -18.07 4.10
C GLN A 213 6.85 -17.62 3.09
N LEU A 214 6.50 -17.59 1.82
CA LEU A 214 7.40 -17.17 0.74
C LEU A 214 7.74 -15.68 0.87
N ALA A 215 6.76 -14.84 1.18
CA ALA A 215 6.96 -13.41 1.40
C ALA A 215 7.89 -13.12 2.60
N GLU A 216 7.74 -13.88 3.70
CA GLU A 216 8.63 -13.75 4.86
C GLU A 216 10.06 -14.18 4.52
N GLN A 217 10.23 -15.30 3.80
CA GLN A 217 11.55 -15.80 3.37
C GLN A 217 12.24 -14.78 2.44
N GLU A 218 11.52 -14.27 1.43
CA GLU A 218 12.03 -13.23 0.54
C GLU A 218 12.47 -12.00 1.32
N MET A 219 11.63 -11.50 2.22
CA MET A 219 11.93 -10.33 3.04
C MET A 219 13.22 -10.53 3.85
N PHE A 220 13.38 -11.64 4.54
CA PHE A 220 14.58 -11.91 5.34
C PHE A 220 15.83 -12.06 4.47
N GLN A 221 15.70 -12.71 3.32
CA GLN A 221 16.79 -12.83 2.36
C GLN A 221 17.20 -11.47 1.81
N TYR A 222 16.23 -10.65 1.38
CA TYR A 222 16.46 -9.30 0.85
C TYR A 222 17.29 -8.43 1.79
N PHE A 223 16.89 -8.33 3.06
CA PHE A 223 17.61 -7.48 4.02
C PHE A 223 19.01 -8.00 4.36
N ARG A 224 19.23 -9.32 4.36
CA ARG A 224 20.56 -9.92 4.55
C ARG A 224 21.47 -9.66 3.34
N GLU A 225 20.99 -9.88 2.14
CA GLU A 225 21.78 -9.68 0.90
C GLU A 225 22.15 -8.21 0.67
N LYS A 226 21.29 -7.29 1.07
CA LYS A 226 21.57 -5.85 1.03
C LYS A 226 22.44 -5.36 2.19
N GLY A 227 22.80 -6.21 3.17
CA GLY A 227 23.55 -5.81 4.36
C GLY A 227 22.76 -4.88 5.31
N LEU A 228 21.43 -4.93 5.25
CA LEU A 228 20.52 -4.06 6.00
C LEU A 228 19.84 -4.79 7.18
N TRP A 229 20.31 -5.96 7.56
CA TRP A 229 19.66 -6.81 8.55
C TRP A 229 19.47 -6.12 9.92
N ASP A 230 20.48 -5.44 10.42
CA ASP A 230 20.39 -4.76 11.74
C ASP A 230 19.41 -3.57 11.67
N ARG A 231 19.39 -2.84 10.57
CA ARG A 231 18.44 -1.75 10.35
C ARG A 231 17.00 -2.27 10.21
N PHE A 232 16.82 -3.39 9.57
CA PHE A 232 15.53 -4.08 9.48
C PHE A 232 15.00 -4.44 10.87
N LEU A 233 15.84 -5.03 11.73
CA LEU A 233 15.45 -5.36 13.11
C LEU A 233 15.12 -4.10 13.93
N ASP A 234 15.93 -3.04 13.80
CA ASP A 234 15.69 -1.77 14.49
C ASP A 234 14.35 -1.14 14.07
N GLN A 235 14.05 -1.08 12.77
CA GLN A 235 12.77 -0.54 12.28
C GLN A 235 11.57 -1.35 12.77
N ARG A 236 11.67 -2.68 12.80
CA ARG A 236 10.61 -3.54 13.37
C ARG A 236 10.43 -3.27 14.85
N GLN A 237 11.51 -3.16 15.60
CA GLN A 237 11.46 -2.88 17.04
C GLN A 237 10.84 -1.50 17.32
N LYS A 238 11.17 -0.46 16.53
CA LYS A 238 10.54 0.87 16.61
C LYS A 238 9.03 0.79 16.40
N ALA A 239 8.56 0.02 15.42
CA ALA A 239 7.13 -0.14 15.14
C ALA A 239 6.39 -0.97 16.19
N GLU A 240 7.02 -2.02 16.72
CA GLU A 240 6.45 -2.88 17.75
C GLU A 240 6.36 -2.18 19.11
N ASN A 241 7.37 -1.40 19.47
CA ASN A 241 7.45 -0.67 20.75
C ASN A 241 6.94 0.78 20.65
N TYR A 242 6.30 1.13 19.53
CA TYR A 242 5.78 2.47 19.33
C TYR A 242 4.78 2.89 20.41
N HIS A 243 4.96 4.11 20.93
CA HIS A 243 4.04 4.81 21.81
C HIS A 243 3.94 6.24 21.31
N PRO A 244 2.73 6.69 20.89
CA PRO A 244 2.51 8.05 20.39
C PRO A 244 2.62 9.11 21.46
#